data_d437b6f58f263083a09790deaf5871cf
#
_entry.id   d437b6f58f263083a09790deaf5871cf
#
_cell.length_a   1.000
_cell.length_b   1.000
_cell.length_c   1.000
_cell.angle_alpha   90.00
_cell.angle_beta   90.00
_cell.angle_gamma   90.00
#
_symmetry.space_group_name_H-M   'P 1'
#
loop_
_entity.id
_entity.type
_entity.pdbx_description
1 polymer ?
#
loop_
_entity_poly.entity_id
_entity_poly.type
_entity_poly.pdbx_seq_one_letter_code
_entity_poly.pdbx_strand_id
1 'polypeptide(L)'
;MSEMSYLEKLLDGVEVEWKTLGEVAKYVRGLIYSKSSESADGQGYKVLRANNITLSNNCLNLNDVKVVRFDTKVKSSQKLYKNDILISAASGSREHVGKVAYIESDIDYYFGGFMGVVRCDEKLNPRYLFHVLTSDIFQKYLDEMLNSSTINNLNSAVMGRFKIPLPCPDTPEKSLAIQSEIVRILDKFTALTAELTAELTMRKKQYNYYRDQLLSFNTEDVPHLPMGQKDIGEFIRGGTFQKKDFIDAGVGCIHYGQIYTYYGTYTEKTKTYISTALAKKCKKAQKGDLIIATTSENDEDVCKAVAWLGSEDIAVSSDACIYKHNLNPKYVSYFFQTEQFQNQKKQYITGAKVRRVNADNLSKILIPVPSMEIQERIVSILDKFDTLTNSITEGLPREIELRQKQYEYYRDLLFSFPKPETVSN
;
A
#
# COMPACT_ATOMS: atom_id res chain seq x y z
N MET A 1 42.83 -10.87 -1.25
CA MET A 1 42.03 -11.66 -2.23
C MET A 1 40.59 -11.16 -2.09
N SER A 2 40.06 -10.54 -3.13
CA SER A 2 38.63 -10.11 -3.11
C SER A 2 37.79 -11.37 -3.05
N GLU A 3 36.85 -11.44 -2.08
CA GLU A 3 35.85 -12.49 -2.11
C GLU A 3 35.05 -12.34 -3.39
N MET A 4 35.02 -13.40 -4.22
CA MET A 4 34.14 -13.44 -5.40
C MET A 4 32.68 -13.24 -4.96
N SER A 5 31.97 -12.37 -5.66
CA SER A 5 30.56 -12.20 -5.43
C SER A 5 29.79 -13.51 -5.66
N TYR A 6 28.60 -13.66 -5.08
CA TYR A 6 27.81 -14.87 -5.31
C TYR A 6 27.47 -15.09 -6.79
N LEU A 7 27.23 -14.01 -7.53
CA LEU A 7 27.00 -14.07 -8.97
C LEU A 7 28.21 -14.59 -9.73
N GLU A 8 29.43 -14.12 -9.40
CA GLU A 8 30.65 -14.62 -10.01
C GLU A 8 30.86 -16.10 -9.75
N LYS A 9 30.57 -16.58 -8.53
CA LYS A 9 30.62 -18.02 -8.20
C LYS A 9 29.57 -18.83 -8.97
N LEU A 10 28.36 -18.26 -9.14
CA LEU A 10 27.27 -18.91 -9.88
C LEU A 10 27.57 -18.99 -11.38
N LEU A 11 28.19 -17.95 -11.93
CA LEU A 11 28.58 -17.91 -13.32
C LEU A 11 29.82 -18.79 -13.60
N ASP A 12 30.74 -18.92 -12.64
CA ASP A 12 31.97 -19.74 -12.76
C ASP A 12 32.71 -19.52 -14.09
N GLY A 13 32.92 -18.25 -14.45
CA GLY A 13 33.58 -17.87 -15.70
C GLY A 13 32.75 -18.06 -16.98
N VAL A 14 31.47 -18.32 -16.87
CA VAL A 14 30.58 -18.51 -18.01
C VAL A 14 30.33 -17.21 -18.75
N GLU A 15 30.29 -17.28 -20.07
CA GLU A 15 29.91 -16.17 -20.94
C GLU A 15 28.46 -15.79 -20.75
N VAL A 16 28.17 -14.50 -20.78
CA VAL A 16 26.81 -13.95 -20.73
C VAL A 16 26.52 -13.15 -21.99
N GLU A 17 25.50 -13.56 -22.72
CA GLU A 17 25.02 -12.86 -23.90
C GLU A 17 23.79 -12.00 -23.55
N TRP A 18 23.73 -10.79 -24.09
CA TRP A 18 22.58 -9.91 -23.99
C TRP A 18 21.71 -10.01 -25.23
N LYS A 19 20.65 -10.82 -25.15
CA LYS A 19 19.70 -11.02 -26.23
C LYS A 19 18.53 -10.04 -26.15
N THR A 20 18.00 -9.65 -27.30
CA THR A 20 16.75 -8.88 -27.33
C THR A 20 15.57 -9.77 -26.95
N LEU A 21 14.58 -9.20 -26.25
CA LEU A 21 13.40 -9.94 -25.84
C LEU A 21 12.67 -10.59 -27.04
N GLY A 22 12.69 -9.92 -28.20
CA GLY A 22 12.09 -10.43 -29.44
C GLY A 22 12.73 -11.69 -30.00
N GLU A 23 14.00 -12.02 -29.59
CA GLU A 23 14.70 -13.24 -30.02
C GLU A 23 14.34 -14.47 -29.17
N VAL A 24 13.84 -14.27 -27.94
CA VAL A 24 13.64 -15.34 -26.93
C VAL A 24 12.26 -15.35 -26.32
N ALA A 25 11.39 -14.45 -26.76
CA ALA A 25 10.01 -14.39 -26.30
C ALA A 25 9.09 -13.75 -27.33
N LYS A 26 7.80 -14.05 -27.22
CA LYS A 26 6.75 -13.48 -28.04
C LYS A 26 5.93 -12.49 -27.23
N TYR A 27 5.77 -11.27 -27.73
CA TYR A 27 4.87 -10.28 -27.16
C TYR A 27 3.49 -10.33 -27.84
N VAL A 28 2.44 -10.49 -27.05
CA VAL A 28 1.05 -10.56 -27.52
C VAL A 28 0.29 -9.35 -26.98
N ARG A 29 -0.36 -8.61 -27.87
CA ARG A 29 -1.21 -7.47 -27.50
C ARG A 29 -2.61 -7.93 -27.11
N GLY A 30 -3.18 -7.26 -26.11
CA GLY A 30 -4.49 -7.58 -25.56
C GLY A 30 -5.67 -7.23 -26.48
N LEU A 31 -6.85 -7.58 -25.99
CA LEU A 31 -8.14 -7.41 -26.65
C LEU A 31 -8.54 -5.94 -26.73
N ILE A 32 -8.75 -5.44 -27.94
CA ILE A 32 -9.32 -4.10 -28.17
C ILE A 32 -10.84 -4.24 -28.22
N TYR A 33 -11.54 -3.54 -27.37
CA TYR A 33 -13.00 -3.49 -27.31
C TYR A 33 -13.49 -2.08 -27.00
N SER A 34 -14.74 -1.80 -27.36
CA SER A 34 -15.40 -0.52 -27.05
C SER A 34 -16.16 -0.60 -25.72
N LYS A 35 -16.46 0.54 -25.12
CA LYS A 35 -17.31 0.60 -23.92
C LYS A 35 -18.69 -0.05 -24.12
N SER A 36 -19.23 0.02 -25.34
CA SER A 36 -20.49 -0.64 -25.72
C SER A 36 -20.42 -2.17 -25.73
N SER A 37 -19.22 -2.75 -25.75
CA SER A 37 -19.01 -4.20 -25.66
C SER A 37 -18.96 -4.67 -24.20
N GLU A 38 -18.94 -3.78 -23.21
CA GLU A 38 -18.99 -4.18 -21.80
C GLU A 38 -20.35 -4.82 -21.51
N SER A 39 -20.32 -5.89 -20.73
CA SER A 39 -21.52 -6.63 -20.32
C SER A 39 -22.26 -5.88 -19.22
N ALA A 40 -23.56 -5.70 -19.37
CA ALA A 40 -24.42 -5.06 -18.37
C ALA A 40 -24.91 -6.07 -17.30
N ASP A 41 -24.96 -7.36 -17.65
CA ASP A 41 -25.45 -8.44 -16.78
C ASP A 41 -24.30 -9.24 -16.12
N GLY A 42 -23.06 -8.86 -16.38
CA GLY A 42 -21.87 -9.51 -15.84
C GLY A 42 -21.53 -10.87 -16.49
N GLN A 43 -22.25 -11.25 -17.57
CA GLN A 43 -21.97 -12.45 -18.34
C GLN A 43 -21.06 -12.13 -19.53
N GLY A 44 -19.98 -12.91 -19.73
CA GLY A 44 -19.05 -12.67 -20.82
C GLY A 44 -17.62 -13.06 -20.50
N TYR A 45 -16.71 -12.57 -21.34
CA TYR A 45 -15.26 -12.75 -21.16
C TYR A 45 -14.74 -11.79 -20.09
N LYS A 46 -14.03 -12.32 -19.09
CA LYS A 46 -13.36 -11.54 -18.04
C LYS A 46 -12.07 -10.94 -18.58
N VAL A 47 -11.91 -9.62 -18.48
CA VAL A 47 -10.79 -8.89 -19.10
C VAL A 47 -10.02 -8.10 -18.05
N LEU A 48 -8.73 -8.39 -17.93
CA LEU A 48 -7.81 -7.69 -17.02
C LEU A 48 -7.28 -6.39 -17.62
N ARG A 49 -7.09 -5.40 -16.76
CA ARG A 49 -6.58 -4.06 -17.08
C ARG A 49 -5.41 -3.71 -16.16
N ALA A 50 -4.80 -2.53 -16.34
CA ALA A 50 -3.66 -2.08 -15.55
C ALA A 50 -3.91 -2.08 -14.03
N ASN A 51 -5.12 -1.73 -13.59
CA ASN A 51 -5.50 -1.77 -12.17
C ASN A 51 -5.62 -3.18 -11.57
N ASN A 52 -5.60 -4.22 -12.42
CA ASN A 52 -5.54 -5.60 -11.97
C ASN A 52 -4.12 -6.09 -11.67
N ILE A 53 -3.10 -5.23 -11.80
CA ILE A 53 -1.74 -5.48 -11.30
C ILE A 53 -1.50 -4.58 -10.11
N THR A 54 -1.23 -5.16 -8.94
CA THR A 54 -0.95 -4.43 -7.71
C THR A 54 0.43 -3.76 -7.80
N LEU A 55 0.51 -2.45 -7.56
CA LEU A 55 1.76 -1.68 -7.68
C LEU A 55 2.83 -2.11 -6.68
N SER A 56 2.42 -2.51 -5.47
CA SER A 56 3.34 -2.80 -4.36
C SER A 56 4.05 -4.15 -4.45
N ASN A 57 3.45 -5.16 -5.10
CA ASN A 57 3.95 -6.53 -5.07
C ASN A 57 3.91 -7.27 -6.42
N ASN A 58 3.50 -6.59 -7.51
CA ASN A 58 3.40 -7.19 -8.85
C ASN A 58 2.51 -8.46 -8.90
N CYS A 59 1.46 -8.50 -8.09
CA CYS A 59 0.48 -9.59 -8.06
C CYS A 59 -0.81 -9.22 -8.78
N LEU A 60 -1.56 -10.23 -9.22
CA LEU A 60 -2.91 -10.02 -9.74
C LEU A 60 -3.88 -9.62 -8.64
N ASN A 61 -4.71 -8.62 -8.95
CA ASN A 61 -5.87 -8.24 -8.17
C ASN A 61 -7.13 -8.44 -9.00
N LEU A 62 -7.96 -9.38 -8.62
CA LEU A 62 -9.16 -9.78 -9.35
C LEU A 62 -10.46 -9.19 -8.78
N ASN A 63 -10.38 -8.22 -7.86
CA ASN A 63 -11.55 -7.63 -7.21
C ASN A 63 -12.41 -6.75 -8.15
N ASP A 64 -11.78 -6.10 -9.15
CA ASP A 64 -12.48 -5.25 -10.15
C ASP A 64 -12.08 -5.71 -11.55
N VAL A 65 -12.76 -6.71 -12.08
CA VAL A 65 -12.52 -7.25 -13.42
C VAL A 65 -13.61 -6.77 -14.37
N LYS A 66 -13.24 -6.30 -15.55
CA LYS A 66 -14.19 -5.98 -16.61
C LYS A 66 -14.70 -7.25 -17.27
N VAL A 67 -15.98 -7.22 -17.66
CA VAL A 67 -16.60 -8.30 -18.43
C VAL A 67 -17.07 -7.75 -19.78
N VAL A 68 -16.68 -8.41 -20.84
CA VAL A 68 -17.12 -8.10 -22.22
C VAL A 68 -18.03 -9.20 -22.72
N ARG A 69 -19.09 -8.82 -23.45
CA ARG A 69 -20.10 -9.74 -23.96
C ARG A 69 -19.49 -10.85 -24.83
N PHE A 70 -20.10 -12.03 -24.84
CA PHE A 70 -19.64 -13.19 -25.59
C PHE A 70 -19.68 -12.98 -27.14
N ASP A 71 -20.44 -12.00 -27.65
CA ASP A 71 -20.43 -11.63 -29.06
C ASP A 71 -19.17 -10.84 -29.48
N THR A 72 -18.33 -10.46 -28.52
CA THR A 72 -17.06 -9.79 -28.78
C THR A 72 -16.07 -10.77 -29.39
N LYS A 73 -15.44 -10.38 -30.49
CA LYS A 73 -14.46 -11.22 -31.18
C LYS A 73 -13.15 -11.28 -30.37
N VAL A 74 -12.88 -12.42 -29.77
CA VAL A 74 -11.65 -12.68 -29.01
C VAL A 74 -10.79 -13.73 -29.74
N LYS A 75 -9.46 -13.68 -29.47
CA LYS A 75 -8.51 -14.68 -29.97
C LYS A 75 -8.02 -15.54 -28.80
N SER A 76 -7.76 -16.82 -29.03
CA SER A 76 -7.15 -17.71 -28.03
C SER A 76 -5.82 -17.18 -27.51
N SER A 77 -5.04 -16.50 -28.34
CA SER A 77 -3.79 -15.86 -27.94
C SER A 77 -3.96 -14.73 -26.92
N GLN A 78 -5.17 -14.19 -26.77
CA GLN A 78 -5.50 -13.11 -25.81
C GLN A 78 -6.05 -13.65 -24.49
N LYS A 79 -6.10 -14.96 -24.31
CA LYS A 79 -6.36 -15.64 -23.05
C LYS A 79 -5.05 -15.82 -22.27
N LEU A 80 -5.13 -15.82 -20.94
CA LEU A 80 -3.98 -16.00 -20.04
C LEU A 80 -3.74 -17.48 -19.75
N TYR A 81 -2.48 -17.89 -19.88
CA TYR A 81 -2.02 -19.24 -19.62
C TYR A 81 -0.93 -19.24 -18.56
N LYS A 82 -0.70 -20.40 -17.95
CA LYS A 82 0.41 -20.62 -17.05
C LYS A 82 1.73 -20.16 -17.67
N ASN A 83 2.59 -19.53 -16.89
CA ASN A 83 3.88 -18.98 -17.29
C ASN A 83 3.80 -17.71 -18.16
N ASP A 84 2.62 -17.18 -18.46
CA ASP A 84 2.49 -15.86 -19.06
C ASP A 84 2.97 -14.78 -18.09
N ILE A 85 3.58 -13.74 -18.64
CA ILE A 85 3.88 -12.50 -17.90
C ILE A 85 2.99 -11.40 -18.46
N LEU A 86 1.98 -11.03 -17.69
CA LEU A 86 1.08 -9.93 -18.01
C LEU A 86 1.78 -8.60 -17.72
N ILE A 87 1.76 -7.66 -18.68
CA ILE A 87 2.38 -6.34 -18.52
C ILE A 87 1.37 -5.22 -18.83
N SER A 88 1.37 -4.18 -18.02
CA SER A 88 0.66 -2.93 -18.32
C SER A 88 1.41 -2.16 -19.40
N ALA A 89 0.94 -2.22 -20.63
CA ALA A 89 1.61 -1.63 -21.78
C ALA A 89 1.33 -0.13 -21.95
N ALA A 90 0.17 0.34 -21.47
CA ALA A 90 -0.20 1.75 -21.51
C ALA A 90 -1.14 2.08 -20.35
N SER A 91 -0.97 3.25 -19.75
CA SER A 91 -1.81 3.75 -18.68
C SER A 91 -1.81 5.29 -18.67
N GLY A 92 -2.87 5.89 -18.17
CA GLY A 92 -2.93 7.32 -17.87
C GLY A 92 -1.99 7.74 -16.74
N SER A 93 -1.60 6.82 -15.87
CA SER A 93 -0.57 7.02 -14.84
C SER A 93 0.72 6.32 -15.24
N ARG A 94 1.84 7.06 -15.21
CA ARG A 94 3.18 6.53 -15.50
C ARG A 94 3.56 5.37 -14.58
N GLU A 95 3.13 5.41 -13.33
CA GLU A 95 3.44 4.39 -12.32
C GLU A 95 2.94 2.99 -12.70
N HIS A 96 1.86 2.91 -13.49
CA HIS A 96 1.30 1.64 -13.96
C HIS A 96 1.98 1.11 -15.23
N VAL A 97 2.65 1.95 -16.02
CA VAL A 97 3.30 1.49 -17.26
C VAL A 97 4.51 0.63 -16.94
N GLY A 98 4.59 -0.54 -17.56
CA GLY A 98 5.67 -1.50 -17.33
C GLY A 98 5.49 -2.38 -16.10
N LYS A 99 4.43 -2.23 -15.31
CA LYS A 99 4.12 -3.16 -14.21
C LYS A 99 3.75 -4.53 -14.75
N VAL A 100 4.24 -5.56 -14.09
CA VAL A 100 4.08 -6.95 -14.52
C VAL A 100 3.42 -7.80 -13.44
N ALA A 101 2.73 -8.86 -13.87
CA ALA A 101 2.25 -9.93 -12.99
C ALA A 101 2.53 -11.29 -13.66
N TYR A 102 2.96 -12.24 -12.85
CA TYR A 102 3.21 -13.61 -13.30
C TYR A 102 1.94 -14.46 -13.17
N ILE A 103 1.66 -15.30 -14.17
CA ILE A 103 0.50 -16.17 -14.21
C ILE A 103 0.91 -17.58 -13.78
N GLU A 104 0.54 -17.96 -12.55
CA GLU A 104 0.94 -19.23 -11.90
C GLU A 104 0.24 -20.46 -12.47
N SER A 105 -0.97 -20.29 -13.03
CA SER A 105 -1.80 -21.38 -13.57
C SER A 105 -2.66 -20.90 -14.71
N ASP A 106 -3.20 -21.80 -15.51
CA ASP A 106 -4.19 -21.46 -16.52
C ASP A 106 -5.43 -20.84 -15.85
N ILE A 107 -5.82 -19.68 -16.33
CA ILE A 107 -6.99 -18.94 -15.83
C ILE A 107 -7.91 -18.52 -16.96
N ASP A 108 -9.22 -18.48 -16.69
CA ASP A 108 -10.21 -18.09 -17.69
C ASP A 108 -10.38 -16.57 -17.73
N TYR A 109 -9.29 -15.87 -18.03
CA TYR A 109 -9.22 -14.44 -18.15
C TYR A 109 -8.52 -14.04 -19.44
N TYR A 110 -8.96 -12.94 -20.01
CA TYR A 110 -8.36 -12.25 -21.13
C TYR A 110 -7.70 -10.95 -20.64
N PHE A 111 -6.94 -10.28 -21.48
CA PHE A 111 -6.31 -9.02 -21.14
C PHE A 111 -6.64 -7.94 -22.17
N GLY A 112 -6.88 -6.71 -21.69
CA GLY A 112 -7.35 -5.58 -22.51
C GLY A 112 -6.27 -4.98 -23.39
N GLY A 113 -6.65 -4.14 -24.35
CA GLY A 113 -5.76 -3.57 -25.37
C GLY A 113 -4.64 -2.66 -24.86
N PHE A 114 -4.73 -2.20 -23.60
CA PHE A 114 -3.65 -1.48 -22.91
C PHE A 114 -2.71 -2.41 -22.12
N MET A 115 -2.93 -3.71 -22.27
CA MET A 115 -2.09 -4.75 -21.67
C MET A 115 -1.38 -5.53 -22.78
N GLY A 116 -0.28 -6.16 -22.41
CA GLY A 116 0.42 -7.14 -23.21
C GLY A 116 0.75 -8.37 -22.39
N VAL A 117 1.11 -9.43 -23.08
CA VAL A 117 1.63 -10.67 -22.47
C VAL A 117 2.93 -11.03 -23.13
N VAL A 118 3.93 -11.38 -22.33
CA VAL A 118 5.19 -11.95 -22.79
C VAL A 118 5.15 -13.46 -22.57
N ARG A 119 5.44 -14.22 -23.62
CA ARG A 119 5.54 -15.69 -23.64
C ARG A 119 6.94 -16.09 -24.03
N CYS A 120 7.65 -16.70 -23.10
CA CYS A 120 9.03 -17.15 -23.30
C CYS A 120 9.08 -18.36 -24.25
N ASP A 121 10.18 -18.48 -24.98
CA ASP A 121 10.55 -19.71 -25.66
C ASP A 121 11.20 -20.72 -24.67
N GLU A 122 11.66 -21.85 -25.19
CA GLU A 122 12.26 -22.93 -24.39
C GLU A 122 13.63 -22.61 -23.77
N LYS A 123 14.30 -21.52 -24.21
CA LYS A 123 15.62 -21.09 -23.74
C LYS A 123 15.55 -20.14 -22.57
N LEU A 124 14.38 -19.60 -22.29
CA LEU A 124 14.18 -18.57 -21.27
C LEU A 124 13.18 -19.04 -20.22
N ASN A 125 13.63 -19.15 -18.99
CA ASN A 125 12.77 -19.43 -17.84
C ASN A 125 11.80 -18.25 -17.64
N PRO A 126 10.47 -18.46 -17.70
CA PRO A 126 9.50 -17.37 -17.58
C PRO A 126 9.57 -16.64 -16.23
N ARG A 127 9.87 -17.35 -15.15
CA ARG A 127 10.02 -16.76 -13.81
C ARG A 127 11.28 -15.91 -13.69
N TYR A 128 12.36 -16.32 -14.36
CA TYR A 128 13.58 -15.53 -14.50
C TYR A 128 13.29 -14.21 -15.22
N LEU A 129 12.60 -14.26 -16.37
CA LEU A 129 12.19 -13.04 -17.08
C LEU A 129 11.29 -12.15 -16.24
N PHE A 130 10.35 -12.71 -15.47
CA PHE A 130 9.53 -11.93 -14.55
C PHE A 130 10.38 -11.11 -13.57
N HIS A 131 11.39 -11.72 -12.96
CA HIS A 131 12.30 -11.01 -12.07
C HIS A 131 13.15 -9.96 -12.81
N VAL A 132 13.60 -10.22 -14.04
CA VAL A 132 14.27 -9.22 -14.88
C VAL A 132 13.35 -8.02 -15.15
N LEU A 133 12.09 -8.26 -15.49
CA LEU A 133 11.09 -7.20 -15.76
C LEU A 133 10.66 -6.43 -14.50
N THR A 134 10.99 -6.90 -13.30
CA THR A 134 10.80 -6.16 -12.05
C THR A 134 12.08 -5.45 -11.57
N SER A 135 13.23 -5.67 -12.23
CA SER A 135 14.52 -5.15 -11.81
C SER A 135 14.83 -3.75 -12.36
N ASP A 136 15.88 -3.16 -11.81
CA ASP A 136 16.45 -1.88 -12.23
C ASP A 136 16.83 -1.85 -13.73
N ILE A 137 17.20 -2.98 -14.31
CA ILE A 137 17.54 -3.06 -15.75
C ILE A 137 16.34 -2.65 -16.60
N PHE A 138 15.18 -3.20 -16.28
CA PHE A 138 13.95 -2.87 -17.02
C PHE A 138 13.44 -1.47 -16.69
N GLN A 139 13.53 -1.01 -15.42
CA GLN A 139 13.12 0.34 -15.05
C GLN A 139 13.95 1.40 -15.79
N LYS A 140 15.26 1.24 -15.88
CA LYS A 140 16.14 2.15 -16.65
C LYS A 140 15.77 2.17 -18.12
N TYR A 141 15.52 0.99 -18.70
CA TYR A 141 15.06 0.88 -20.09
C TYR A 141 13.72 1.62 -20.31
N LEU A 142 12.76 1.46 -19.38
CA LEU A 142 11.48 2.15 -19.44
C LEU A 142 11.66 3.68 -19.38
N ASP A 143 12.53 4.15 -18.48
CA ASP A 143 12.79 5.58 -18.32
C ASP A 143 13.40 6.19 -19.59
N GLU A 144 14.32 5.50 -20.25
CA GLU A 144 14.90 5.91 -21.53
C GLU A 144 13.83 5.95 -22.63
N MET A 145 13.01 4.91 -22.76
CA MET A 145 11.99 4.82 -23.79
C MET A 145 10.83 5.78 -23.62
N LEU A 146 10.37 6.00 -22.38
CA LEU A 146 9.23 6.87 -22.09
C LEU A 146 9.60 8.36 -22.04
N ASN A 147 10.86 8.69 -21.73
CA ASN A 147 11.35 10.08 -21.76
C ASN A 147 11.63 10.57 -23.20
N SER A 148 11.95 9.67 -24.11
CA SER A 148 12.27 9.98 -25.51
C SER A 148 11.04 10.08 -26.42
N SER A 149 9.85 9.71 -25.95
CA SER A 149 8.63 9.67 -26.75
C SER A 149 7.44 10.36 -26.06
N THR A 150 6.59 11.01 -26.84
CA THR A 150 5.28 11.53 -26.42
C THR A 150 4.25 10.43 -26.13
N ILE A 151 4.61 9.16 -26.27
CA ILE A 151 3.70 8.02 -26.22
C ILE A 151 4.10 7.09 -25.06
N ASN A 152 3.36 7.14 -23.98
CA ASN A 152 3.46 6.19 -22.86
C ASN A 152 2.85 4.81 -23.25
N ASN A 153 3.43 4.14 -24.26
CA ASN A 153 2.92 2.86 -24.74
C ASN A 153 4.07 1.90 -25.08
N LEU A 154 4.11 0.77 -24.39
CA LEU A 154 5.04 -0.34 -24.63
C LEU A 154 4.47 -1.25 -25.73
N ASN A 155 4.69 -0.88 -26.96
CA ASN A 155 4.30 -1.71 -28.12
C ASN A 155 5.31 -2.86 -28.35
N SER A 156 4.99 -3.76 -29.29
CA SER A 156 5.83 -4.92 -29.59
C SER A 156 7.25 -4.56 -30.03
N ALA A 157 7.44 -3.42 -30.73
CA ALA A 157 8.75 -2.98 -31.16
C ALA A 157 9.60 -2.46 -30.00
N VAL A 158 9.00 -1.74 -29.05
CA VAL A 158 9.67 -1.29 -27.83
C VAL A 158 10.02 -2.48 -26.96
N MET A 159 9.07 -3.36 -26.67
CA MET A 159 9.33 -4.55 -25.86
C MET A 159 10.36 -5.48 -26.52
N GLY A 160 10.24 -5.69 -27.82
CA GLY A 160 11.16 -6.56 -28.56
C GLY A 160 12.63 -6.13 -28.53
N ARG A 161 12.92 -4.82 -28.37
CA ARG A 161 14.29 -4.30 -28.30
C ARG A 161 14.92 -4.37 -26.88
N PHE A 162 14.12 -4.64 -25.87
CA PHE A 162 14.63 -4.78 -24.52
C PHE A 162 15.67 -5.92 -24.46
N LYS A 163 16.85 -5.64 -23.92
CA LYS A 163 17.93 -6.63 -23.81
C LYS A 163 17.90 -7.29 -22.44
N ILE A 164 17.98 -8.61 -22.44
CA ILE A 164 18.02 -9.45 -21.23
C ILE A 164 19.33 -10.25 -21.20
N PRO A 165 19.94 -10.45 -20.02
CA PRO A 165 21.14 -11.25 -19.89
C PRO A 165 20.81 -12.75 -19.91
N LEU A 166 21.47 -13.52 -20.77
CA LEU A 166 21.39 -14.98 -20.82
C LEU A 166 22.77 -15.58 -20.52
N PRO A 167 22.95 -16.26 -19.39
CA PRO A 167 24.18 -16.97 -19.10
C PRO A 167 24.28 -18.22 -19.99
N CYS A 168 25.48 -18.62 -20.38
CA CYS A 168 25.77 -19.83 -21.18
C CYS A 168 24.94 -19.93 -22.48
N PRO A 169 25.03 -19.01 -23.43
CA PRO A 169 24.17 -19.01 -24.61
C PRO A 169 24.31 -20.30 -25.47
N ASP A 170 25.50 -20.89 -25.48
CA ASP A 170 25.79 -22.09 -26.26
C ASP A 170 25.38 -23.42 -25.59
N THR A 171 24.99 -23.35 -24.30
CA THR A 171 24.58 -24.53 -23.52
C THR A 171 23.26 -24.28 -22.83
N PRO A 172 22.12 -24.48 -23.53
CA PRO A 172 20.77 -24.16 -23.02
C PRO A 172 20.45 -24.80 -21.68
N GLU A 173 20.84 -26.06 -21.45
CA GLU A 173 20.61 -26.74 -20.17
C GLU A 173 21.33 -26.06 -19.00
N LYS A 174 22.60 -25.68 -19.18
CA LYS A 174 23.38 -24.96 -18.16
C LYS A 174 22.80 -23.54 -17.96
N SER A 175 22.38 -22.87 -19.04
CA SER A 175 21.70 -21.59 -18.99
C SER A 175 20.45 -21.66 -18.12
N LEU A 176 19.56 -22.60 -18.39
CA LEU A 176 18.30 -22.78 -17.62
C LEU A 176 18.57 -23.18 -16.16
N ALA A 177 19.64 -23.94 -15.89
CA ALA A 177 20.03 -24.28 -14.52
C ALA A 177 20.43 -23.02 -13.72
N ILE A 178 21.25 -22.13 -14.31
CA ILE A 178 21.64 -20.85 -13.69
C ILE A 178 20.42 -19.93 -13.53
N GLN A 179 19.58 -19.78 -14.54
CA GLN A 179 18.33 -19.01 -14.47
C GLN A 179 17.45 -19.54 -13.33
N SER A 180 17.29 -20.87 -13.23
CA SER A 180 16.48 -21.52 -12.18
C SER A 180 17.05 -21.31 -10.79
N GLU A 181 18.37 -21.28 -10.63
CA GLU A 181 19.00 -21.02 -9.32
C GLU A 181 18.77 -19.56 -8.89
N ILE A 182 18.87 -18.59 -9.81
CA ILE A 182 18.51 -17.20 -9.55
C ILE A 182 17.03 -17.08 -9.13
N VAL A 183 16.14 -17.74 -9.86
CA VAL A 183 14.70 -17.80 -9.52
C VAL A 183 14.49 -18.38 -8.12
N ARG A 184 15.15 -19.51 -7.82
CA ARG A 184 15.03 -20.17 -6.51
C ARG A 184 15.39 -19.25 -5.35
N ILE A 185 16.42 -18.40 -5.53
CA ILE A 185 16.83 -17.43 -4.51
C ILE A 185 15.80 -16.32 -4.39
N LEU A 186 15.41 -15.70 -5.51
CA LEU A 186 14.50 -14.55 -5.50
C LEU A 186 13.08 -14.94 -5.06
N ASP A 187 12.61 -16.11 -5.44
CA ASP A 187 11.29 -16.61 -5.03
C ASP A 187 11.19 -16.88 -3.52
N LYS A 188 12.29 -17.21 -2.84
CA LYS A 188 12.29 -17.30 -1.38
C LYS A 188 11.99 -15.96 -0.70
N PHE A 189 12.51 -14.86 -1.23
CA PHE A 189 12.21 -13.53 -0.69
C PHE A 189 10.75 -13.13 -0.94
N THR A 190 10.24 -13.40 -2.14
CA THR A 190 8.84 -13.08 -2.46
C THR A 190 7.86 -13.94 -1.65
N ALA A 191 8.16 -15.22 -1.45
CA ALA A 191 7.36 -16.12 -0.61
C ALA A 191 7.33 -15.64 0.84
N LEU A 192 8.49 -15.30 1.42
CA LEU A 192 8.56 -14.77 2.79
C LEU A 192 7.78 -13.46 2.94
N THR A 193 7.88 -12.56 1.97
CA THR A 193 7.13 -11.29 1.99
C THR A 193 5.61 -11.54 1.89
N ALA A 194 5.18 -12.50 1.08
CA ALA A 194 3.78 -12.88 0.96
C ALA A 194 3.25 -13.51 2.27
N GLU A 195 4.02 -14.36 2.92
CA GLU A 195 3.69 -14.97 4.20
C GLU A 195 3.53 -13.92 5.31
N LEU A 196 4.49 -12.99 5.44
CA LEU A 196 4.41 -11.88 6.39
C LEU A 196 3.21 -10.95 6.11
N THR A 197 2.86 -10.73 4.85
CA THR A 197 1.69 -9.93 4.46
C THR A 197 0.38 -10.64 4.82
N ALA A 198 0.31 -11.94 4.64
CA ALA A 198 -0.83 -12.76 5.08
C ALA A 198 -0.97 -12.74 6.61
N GLU A 199 0.15 -12.89 7.33
CA GLU A 199 0.18 -12.76 8.78
C GLU A 199 -0.30 -11.39 9.24
N LEU A 200 0.20 -10.31 8.66
CA LEU A 200 -0.26 -8.95 8.98
C LEU A 200 -1.77 -8.81 8.81
N THR A 201 -2.32 -9.35 7.73
CA THR A 201 -3.76 -9.32 7.47
C THR A 201 -4.54 -10.08 8.54
N MET A 202 -4.07 -11.24 8.95
CA MET A 202 -4.67 -12.03 10.02
C MET A 202 -4.57 -11.31 11.37
N ARG A 203 -3.41 -10.73 11.69
CA ARG A 203 -3.21 -9.99 12.95
C ARG A 203 -4.07 -8.73 13.01
N LYS A 204 -4.27 -8.03 11.90
CA LYS A 204 -5.22 -6.89 11.84
C LYS A 204 -6.66 -7.31 12.14
N LYS A 205 -7.11 -8.47 11.63
CA LYS A 205 -8.43 -9.02 11.97
C LYS A 205 -8.52 -9.36 13.46
N GLN A 206 -7.49 -10.01 14.03
CA GLN A 206 -7.42 -10.31 15.45
C GLN A 206 -7.43 -9.03 16.29
N TYR A 207 -6.63 -8.03 15.92
CA TYR A 207 -6.60 -6.74 16.59
C TYR A 207 -7.99 -6.09 16.66
N ASN A 208 -8.68 -5.99 15.51
CA ASN A 208 -10.03 -5.42 15.46
C ASN A 208 -11.00 -6.20 16.36
N TYR A 209 -10.99 -7.54 16.28
CA TYR A 209 -11.83 -8.38 17.12
C TYR A 209 -11.58 -8.16 18.61
N TYR A 210 -10.32 -8.26 19.06
CA TYR A 210 -10.01 -8.09 20.47
C TYR A 210 -10.22 -6.66 20.97
N ARG A 211 -9.95 -5.66 20.13
CA ARG A 211 -10.27 -4.26 20.47
C ARG A 211 -11.77 -4.12 20.77
N ASP A 212 -12.61 -4.60 19.88
CA ASP A 212 -14.06 -4.48 20.03
C ASP A 212 -14.57 -5.30 21.23
N GLN A 213 -13.99 -6.47 21.51
CA GLN A 213 -14.32 -7.28 22.69
C GLN A 213 -13.87 -6.63 24.01
N LEU A 214 -12.63 -6.15 24.08
CA LEU A 214 -12.07 -5.55 25.29
C LEU A 214 -12.71 -4.22 25.70
N LEU A 215 -13.30 -3.51 24.70
CA LEU A 215 -14.00 -2.24 24.90
C LEU A 215 -15.53 -2.38 24.95
N SER A 216 -16.03 -3.61 24.88
CA SER A 216 -17.45 -3.94 25.05
C SER A 216 -17.73 -4.38 26.47
N PHE A 217 -18.59 -3.64 27.15
CA PHE A 217 -18.99 -3.91 28.54
C PHE A 217 -20.49 -4.06 28.64
N ASN A 218 -20.94 -4.87 29.61
CA ASN A 218 -22.33 -4.88 30.01
C ASN A 218 -22.66 -3.58 30.76
N THR A 219 -23.74 -2.93 30.40
CA THR A 219 -24.19 -1.67 31.02
C THR A 219 -24.58 -1.82 32.51
N GLU A 220 -24.86 -3.06 32.97
CA GLU A 220 -25.10 -3.36 34.38
C GLU A 220 -23.80 -3.35 35.20
N ASP A 221 -22.66 -3.70 34.60
CA ASP A 221 -21.37 -3.83 35.27
C ASP A 221 -20.52 -2.55 35.14
N VAL A 222 -20.61 -1.85 33.99
CA VAL A 222 -19.82 -0.66 33.69
C VAL A 222 -20.74 0.44 33.16
N PRO A 223 -20.73 1.64 33.77
CA PRO A 223 -21.55 2.73 33.30
C PRO A 223 -21.11 3.20 31.91
N HIS A 224 -22.09 3.40 31.03
CA HIS A 224 -21.91 4.02 29.73
C HIS A 224 -22.40 5.46 29.80
N LEU A 225 -21.48 6.42 29.75
CA LEU A 225 -21.78 7.83 30.02
C LEU A 225 -21.58 8.67 28.75
N PRO A 226 -22.41 9.73 28.56
CA PRO A 226 -22.17 10.68 27.48
C PRO A 226 -20.75 11.29 27.57
N MET A 227 -20.01 11.31 26.48
CA MET A 227 -18.66 11.85 26.44
C MET A 227 -18.59 13.33 26.85
N GLY A 228 -19.66 14.11 26.60
CA GLY A 228 -19.79 15.51 27.04
C GLY A 228 -20.35 15.70 28.42
N GLN A 229 -20.55 14.64 29.21
CA GLN A 229 -20.98 14.76 30.60
C GLN A 229 -19.91 15.49 31.43
N LYS A 230 -20.32 16.42 32.30
CA LYS A 230 -19.43 17.35 33.03
C LYS A 230 -18.26 16.66 33.75
N ASP A 231 -18.49 15.46 34.29
CA ASP A 231 -17.49 14.69 35.03
C ASP A 231 -16.66 13.74 34.12
N ILE A 232 -16.92 13.72 32.83
CA ILE A 232 -16.21 12.87 31.85
C ILE A 232 -15.34 13.69 30.95
N GLY A 233 -15.89 14.72 30.27
CA GLY A 233 -15.09 15.56 29.41
C GLY A 233 -15.87 16.64 28.67
N GLU A 234 -15.13 17.45 27.93
CA GLU A 234 -15.64 18.54 27.11
C GLU A 234 -14.97 18.58 25.76
N PHE A 235 -15.73 19.00 24.74
CA PHE A 235 -15.23 19.16 23.36
C PHE A 235 -15.00 20.63 23.06
N ILE A 236 -13.80 20.96 22.59
CA ILE A 236 -13.38 22.31 22.26
C ILE A 236 -12.97 22.36 20.77
N ARG A 237 -13.59 23.21 19.98
CA ARG A 237 -13.21 23.39 18.58
C ARG A 237 -11.80 24.02 18.48
N GLY A 238 -11.00 23.51 17.53
CA GLY A 238 -9.65 24.03 17.24
C GLY A 238 -9.65 25.44 16.65
N GLY A 239 -8.45 26.00 16.47
CA GLY A 239 -8.22 27.36 15.96
C GLY A 239 -8.05 27.41 14.45
N THR A 240 -8.14 28.62 13.88
CA THR A 240 -8.04 28.80 12.42
C THR A 240 -6.60 28.94 11.98
N PHE A 241 -6.05 27.91 11.38
CA PHE A 241 -4.81 27.93 10.59
C PHE A 241 -4.87 26.90 9.45
N GLN A 242 -4.04 27.06 8.45
CA GLN A 242 -4.02 26.23 7.23
C GLN A 242 -2.60 25.71 6.96
N LYS A 243 -2.46 24.81 6.00
CA LYS A 243 -1.15 24.24 5.61
C LYS A 243 -0.12 25.33 5.21
N LYS A 244 -0.57 26.46 4.65
CA LYS A 244 0.30 27.60 4.29
C LYS A 244 0.94 28.29 5.50
N ASP A 245 0.40 28.09 6.69
CA ASP A 245 0.88 28.71 7.92
C ASP A 245 1.94 27.85 8.63
N PHE A 246 2.29 26.69 8.06
CA PHE A 246 3.32 25.81 8.60
C PHE A 246 4.70 26.42 8.43
N ILE A 247 5.50 26.29 9.47
CA ILE A 247 6.90 26.74 9.55
C ILE A 247 7.77 25.60 10.11
N ASP A 248 9.08 25.71 9.94
CA ASP A 248 10.03 24.67 10.35
C ASP A 248 10.23 24.58 11.87
N ALA A 249 10.05 25.70 12.60
CA ALA A 249 10.18 25.74 14.04
C ALA A 249 9.21 26.77 14.65
N GLY A 250 8.62 26.44 15.81
CA GLY A 250 7.64 27.30 16.49
C GLY A 250 6.84 26.50 17.51
N VAL A 251 5.54 26.81 17.64
CA VAL A 251 4.62 26.04 18.48
C VAL A 251 4.11 24.83 17.68
N GLY A 252 4.22 23.63 18.27
CA GLY A 252 3.72 22.40 17.67
C GLY A 252 2.24 22.51 17.31
N CYS A 253 1.85 21.95 16.17
CA CYS A 253 0.45 21.94 15.76
C CYS A 253 0.05 20.63 15.07
N ILE A 254 -1.24 20.29 15.20
CA ILE A 254 -1.87 19.19 14.47
C ILE A 254 -3.01 19.76 13.61
N HIS A 255 -2.84 19.58 12.28
CA HIS A 255 -3.88 19.88 11.30
C HIS A 255 -4.72 18.63 11.05
N TYR A 256 -6.06 18.78 10.92
CA TYR A 256 -6.99 17.65 10.78
C TYR A 256 -6.57 16.62 9.70
N GLY A 257 -6.07 17.07 8.55
CA GLY A 257 -5.61 16.18 7.48
C GLY A 257 -4.42 15.30 7.86
N GLN A 258 -3.60 15.71 8.85
CA GLN A 258 -2.48 14.91 9.33
C GLN A 258 -2.92 13.75 10.23
N ILE A 259 -4.10 13.84 10.83
CA ILE A 259 -4.71 12.76 11.62
C ILE A 259 -4.97 11.54 10.73
N TYR A 260 -5.33 11.77 9.46
CA TYR A 260 -5.57 10.70 8.48
C TYR A 260 -4.29 10.11 7.87
N THR A 261 -3.27 10.93 7.70
CA THR A 261 -2.12 10.59 6.83
C THR A 261 -0.82 10.32 7.56
N TYR A 262 -0.71 10.75 8.81
CA TYR A 262 0.55 10.71 9.53
C TYR A 262 0.46 10.09 10.93
N TYR A 263 -0.54 10.50 11.74
CA TYR A 263 -0.63 10.05 13.12
C TYR A 263 -1.36 8.71 13.25
N GLY A 264 -0.87 7.88 14.20
CA GLY A 264 -1.53 6.65 14.62
C GLY A 264 -2.54 6.90 15.75
N THR A 265 -2.67 5.93 16.65
CA THR A 265 -3.57 5.98 17.81
C THR A 265 -3.18 7.07 18.82
N TYR A 266 -1.88 7.36 18.95
CA TYR A 266 -1.33 8.38 19.82
C TYR A 266 -0.02 8.96 19.26
N THR A 267 0.40 10.10 19.79
CA THR A 267 1.69 10.73 19.45
C THR A 267 2.23 11.59 20.60
N GLU A 268 3.54 11.70 20.68
CA GLU A 268 4.26 12.58 21.62
C GLU A 268 4.90 13.77 20.92
N LYS A 269 4.92 13.77 19.57
CA LYS A 269 5.58 14.81 18.77
C LYS A 269 4.66 15.28 17.65
N THR A 270 4.75 16.58 17.33
CA THR A 270 4.06 17.14 16.17
C THR A 270 4.94 17.05 14.91
N LYS A 271 4.30 16.84 13.78
CA LYS A 271 4.97 16.86 12.47
C LYS A 271 5.28 18.29 12.00
N THR A 272 4.47 19.25 12.43
CA THR A 272 4.48 20.63 11.91
C THR A 272 4.36 21.63 13.04
N TYR A 273 4.76 22.87 12.74
CA TYR A 273 4.76 23.99 13.67
C TYR A 273 4.08 25.20 13.03
N ILE A 274 3.59 26.13 13.88
CA ILE A 274 3.07 27.43 13.49
C ILE A 274 3.74 28.51 14.34
N SER A 275 3.63 29.77 13.88
CA SER A 275 4.20 30.90 14.62
C SER A 275 3.56 31.06 16.00
N THR A 276 4.34 31.52 16.98
CA THR A 276 3.84 31.80 18.34
C THR A 276 2.68 32.81 18.34
N ALA A 277 2.72 33.80 17.43
CA ALA A 277 1.66 34.80 17.31
C ALA A 277 0.33 34.17 16.87
N LEU A 278 0.38 33.22 15.91
CA LEU A 278 -0.80 32.50 15.44
C LEU A 278 -1.29 31.50 16.51
N ALA A 279 -0.36 30.77 17.14
CA ALA A 279 -0.68 29.79 18.19
C ALA A 279 -1.37 30.41 19.41
N LYS A 280 -1.10 31.69 19.74
CA LYS A 280 -1.79 32.41 20.82
C LYS A 280 -3.29 32.60 20.54
N LYS A 281 -3.70 32.59 19.28
CA LYS A 281 -5.12 32.71 18.84
C LYS A 281 -5.83 31.37 18.77
N CYS A 282 -5.12 30.27 18.85
CA CYS A 282 -5.67 28.91 18.74
C CYS A 282 -5.95 28.33 20.13
N LYS A 283 -6.98 27.50 20.19
CA LYS A 283 -7.16 26.59 21.33
C LYS A 283 -6.06 25.52 21.30
N LYS A 284 -5.59 25.14 22.48
CA LYS A 284 -4.47 24.20 22.62
C LYS A 284 -4.89 22.91 23.27
N ALA A 285 -4.38 21.81 22.73
CA ALA A 285 -4.44 20.52 23.40
C ALA A 285 -3.27 20.38 24.35
N GLN A 286 -3.53 19.78 25.50
CA GLN A 286 -2.57 19.47 26.55
C GLN A 286 -2.32 17.97 26.61
N LYS A 287 -1.27 17.55 27.29
CA LYS A 287 -0.97 16.13 27.51
C LYS A 287 -2.20 15.41 28.09
N GLY A 288 -2.61 14.34 27.44
CA GLY A 288 -3.78 13.54 27.81
C GLY A 288 -5.05 13.88 27.03
N ASP A 289 -5.09 14.99 26.30
CA ASP A 289 -6.22 15.34 25.44
C ASP A 289 -6.24 14.47 24.19
N LEU A 290 -7.46 14.28 23.64
CA LEU A 290 -7.66 13.63 22.34
C LEU A 290 -7.92 14.69 21.26
N ILE A 291 -7.33 14.52 20.09
CA ILE A 291 -7.53 15.39 18.93
C ILE A 291 -8.29 14.60 17.88
N ILE A 292 -9.46 15.12 17.47
CA ILE A 292 -10.43 14.42 16.64
C ILE A 292 -10.64 15.20 15.35
N ALA A 293 -10.44 14.59 14.19
CA ALA A 293 -10.76 15.18 12.89
C ALA A 293 -12.29 15.15 12.66
N THR A 294 -12.92 16.32 12.61
CA THR A 294 -14.38 16.45 12.52
C THR A 294 -14.91 16.47 11.08
N THR A 295 -14.01 16.43 10.09
CA THR A 295 -14.35 16.42 8.65
C THR A 295 -13.55 15.35 7.91
N SER A 296 -14.19 14.64 6.97
CA SER A 296 -13.57 13.63 6.10
C SER A 296 -14.29 13.52 4.75
N GLU A 297 -13.72 12.77 3.81
CA GLU A 297 -14.35 12.46 2.53
C GLU A 297 -15.28 11.24 2.59
N ASN A 298 -15.18 10.41 3.64
CA ASN A 298 -16.01 9.22 3.83
C ASN A 298 -16.52 9.09 5.27
N ASP A 299 -17.49 8.20 5.46
CA ASP A 299 -18.20 8.00 6.74
C ASP A 299 -17.35 7.23 7.76
N GLU A 300 -16.44 6.37 7.30
CA GLU A 300 -15.63 5.54 8.17
C GLU A 300 -14.54 6.37 8.85
N ASP A 301 -13.87 7.23 8.10
CA ASP A 301 -12.74 8.01 8.59
C ASP A 301 -13.13 9.22 9.43
N VAL A 302 -14.31 9.84 9.19
CA VAL A 302 -14.73 10.98 9.99
C VAL A 302 -14.72 10.64 11.48
N CYS A 303 -14.19 11.53 12.31
CA CYS A 303 -13.90 11.34 13.73
C CYS A 303 -12.70 10.42 14.04
N LYS A 304 -11.78 10.19 13.09
CA LYS A 304 -10.50 9.61 13.45
C LYS A 304 -9.82 10.49 14.51
N ALA A 305 -9.24 9.85 15.52
CA ALA A 305 -8.73 10.52 16.70
C ALA A 305 -7.28 10.12 16.97
N VAL A 306 -6.54 11.00 17.63
CA VAL A 306 -5.17 10.77 18.10
C VAL A 306 -5.01 11.32 19.51
N ALA A 307 -4.47 10.51 20.45
CA ALA A 307 -4.17 10.96 21.80
C ALA A 307 -2.86 11.76 21.81
N TRP A 308 -2.88 12.95 22.39
CA TRP A 308 -1.69 13.76 22.59
C TRP A 308 -1.01 13.40 23.91
N LEU A 309 0.21 12.90 23.86
CA LEU A 309 0.99 12.47 25.02
C LEU A 309 2.27 13.30 25.22
N GLY A 310 2.54 14.28 24.34
CA GLY A 310 3.70 15.18 24.47
C GLY A 310 3.57 16.10 25.66
N SER A 311 4.71 16.64 26.11
CA SER A 311 4.78 17.54 27.28
C SER A 311 4.32 18.97 27.00
N GLU A 312 4.39 19.39 25.73
CA GLU A 312 4.09 20.76 25.32
C GLU A 312 2.63 20.91 24.88
N ASP A 313 2.04 22.07 25.14
CA ASP A 313 0.73 22.45 24.63
C ASP A 313 0.82 22.72 23.12
N ILE A 314 -0.07 22.11 22.34
CA ILE A 314 -0.06 22.22 20.87
C ILE A 314 -1.33 22.87 20.32
N ALA A 315 -1.20 23.57 19.20
CA ALA A 315 -2.35 24.14 18.48
C ALA A 315 -3.06 23.09 17.63
N VAL A 316 -4.39 23.17 17.54
CA VAL A 316 -5.23 22.24 16.79
C VAL A 316 -6.04 23.03 15.75
N SER A 317 -6.16 22.53 14.51
CA SER A 317 -6.88 23.21 13.42
C SER A 317 -8.40 23.21 13.59
N SER A 318 -9.11 24.12 12.90
CA SER A 318 -10.55 24.36 13.05
C SER A 318 -11.45 23.22 12.56
N ASP A 319 -10.95 22.35 11.66
CA ASP A 319 -11.66 21.13 11.22
C ASP A 319 -11.31 19.90 12.08
N ALA A 320 -10.77 20.16 13.26
CA ALA A 320 -10.59 19.22 14.34
C ALA A 320 -11.13 19.80 15.65
N CYS A 321 -11.42 18.93 16.61
CA CYS A 321 -11.74 19.33 17.97
C CYS A 321 -10.80 18.65 18.96
N ILE A 322 -10.65 19.31 20.12
CA ILE A 322 -9.92 18.81 21.27
C ILE A 322 -10.97 18.21 22.22
N TYR A 323 -10.78 16.98 22.65
CA TYR A 323 -11.57 16.37 23.71
C TYR A 323 -10.73 16.32 24.97
N LYS A 324 -11.06 17.18 25.93
CA LYS A 324 -10.49 17.19 27.28
C LYS A 324 -11.29 16.25 28.15
N HIS A 325 -10.64 15.31 28.80
CA HIS A 325 -11.31 14.27 29.58
C HIS A 325 -10.43 13.76 30.72
N ASN A 326 -11.03 13.01 31.65
CA ASN A 326 -10.32 12.42 32.78
C ASN A 326 -10.08 10.91 32.66
N LEU A 327 -10.32 10.31 31.48
CA LEU A 327 -10.09 8.91 31.19
C LEU A 327 -8.63 8.69 30.72
N ASN A 328 -8.20 7.43 30.62
CA ASN A 328 -6.92 7.13 29.97
C ASN A 328 -6.95 7.56 28.48
N PRO A 329 -6.02 8.40 28.01
CA PRO A 329 -6.09 8.96 26.66
C PRO A 329 -5.99 7.92 25.55
N LYS A 330 -5.17 6.88 25.72
CA LYS A 330 -5.09 5.78 24.75
C LYS A 330 -6.36 4.93 24.76
N TYR A 331 -6.96 4.69 25.92
CA TYR A 331 -8.24 4.00 26.03
C TYR A 331 -9.33 4.68 25.20
N VAL A 332 -9.43 6.00 25.34
CA VAL A 332 -10.40 6.80 24.55
C VAL A 332 -10.07 6.73 23.05
N SER A 333 -8.80 6.85 22.68
CA SER A 333 -8.37 6.75 21.28
C SER A 333 -8.70 5.38 20.67
N TYR A 334 -8.53 4.30 21.41
CA TYR A 334 -8.95 2.96 20.97
C TYR A 334 -10.46 2.82 20.86
N PHE A 335 -11.22 3.43 21.78
CA PHE A 335 -12.69 3.42 21.71
C PHE A 335 -13.21 4.05 20.41
N PHE A 336 -12.61 5.13 19.92
CA PHE A 336 -12.97 5.77 18.64
C PHE A 336 -12.81 4.85 17.42
N GLN A 337 -12.04 3.79 17.53
CA GLN A 337 -11.83 2.81 16.47
C GLN A 337 -12.81 1.63 16.52
N THR A 338 -13.62 1.49 17.60
CA THR A 338 -14.52 0.36 17.79
C THR A 338 -15.77 0.45 16.92
N GLU A 339 -16.37 -0.72 16.62
CA GLU A 339 -17.71 -0.78 15.98
C GLU A 339 -18.78 -0.08 16.82
N GLN A 340 -18.68 -0.16 18.15
CA GLN A 340 -19.62 0.52 19.06
C GLN A 340 -19.62 2.04 18.85
N PHE A 341 -18.43 2.66 18.73
CA PHE A 341 -18.32 4.09 18.41
C PHE A 341 -18.82 4.39 17.00
N GLN A 342 -18.39 3.61 16.01
CA GLN A 342 -18.76 3.80 14.61
C GLN A 342 -20.28 3.72 14.41
N ASN A 343 -20.96 2.80 15.07
CA ASN A 343 -22.40 2.64 14.99
C ASN A 343 -23.15 3.82 15.64
N GLN A 344 -22.69 4.32 16.78
CA GLN A 344 -23.26 5.52 17.41
C GLN A 344 -23.05 6.78 16.56
N LYS A 345 -21.87 6.92 15.95
CA LYS A 345 -21.46 8.06 15.12
C LYS A 345 -22.35 8.22 13.87
N LYS A 346 -22.77 7.13 13.23
CA LYS A 346 -23.50 7.12 11.95
C LYS A 346 -24.68 8.09 11.90
N GLN A 347 -25.49 8.16 12.95
CA GLN A 347 -26.68 9.03 13.02
C GLN A 347 -26.33 10.53 13.05
N TYR A 348 -25.08 10.88 13.37
CA TYR A 348 -24.63 12.25 13.52
C TYR A 348 -23.82 12.77 12.32
N ILE A 349 -23.55 11.92 11.32
CA ILE A 349 -22.81 12.30 10.13
C ILE A 349 -23.69 13.16 9.23
N THR A 350 -23.17 14.31 8.82
CA THR A 350 -23.82 15.26 7.91
C THR A 350 -22.91 15.57 6.71
N GLY A 351 -23.50 16.13 5.65
CA GLY A 351 -22.80 16.54 4.43
C GLY A 351 -22.77 15.45 3.35
N ALA A 352 -22.83 15.86 2.07
CA ALA A 352 -22.88 14.93 0.94
C ALA A 352 -21.48 14.62 0.37
N LYS A 353 -20.63 15.65 0.19
CA LYS A 353 -19.27 15.50 -0.33
C LYS A 353 -18.20 15.48 0.77
N VAL A 354 -18.41 16.29 1.80
CA VAL A 354 -17.54 16.35 2.97
C VAL A 354 -18.35 15.94 4.17
N ARG A 355 -18.00 14.81 4.76
CA ARG A 355 -18.65 14.26 5.96
C ARG A 355 -18.22 15.04 7.18
N ARG A 356 -19.17 15.36 8.05
CA ARG A 356 -18.92 16.15 9.26
C ARG A 356 -19.68 15.63 10.44
N VAL A 357 -19.02 15.66 11.61
CA VAL A 357 -19.65 15.45 12.91
C VAL A 357 -19.25 16.61 13.82
N ASN A 358 -20.19 17.32 14.38
CA ASN A 358 -19.91 18.46 15.26
C ASN A 358 -19.64 18.02 16.72
N ALA A 359 -19.05 18.90 17.50
CA ALA A 359 -18.69 18.66 18.90
C ALA A 359 -19.93 18.33 19.78
N ASP A 360 -21.07 18.99 19.54
CA ASP A 360 -22.31 18.76 20.31
C ASP A 360 -22.87 17.35 20.08
N ASN A 361 -22.66 16.80 18.88
CA ASN A 361 -23.08 15.45 18.56
C ASN A 361 -22.08 14.41 19.11
N LEU A 362 -20.78 14.69 19.09
CA LEU A 362 -19.77 13.85 19.75
C LEU A 362 -20.03 13.76 21.26
N SER A 363 -20.46 14.85 21.89
CA SER A 363 -20.76 14.88 23.32
C SER A 363 -21.86 13.92 23.77
N LYS A 364 -22.75 13.50 22.84
CA LYS A 364 -23.89 12.58 23.10
C LYS A 364 -23.49 11.10 22.99
N ILE A 365 -22.34 10.79 22.39
CA ILE A 365 -21.86 9.42 22.23
C ILE A 365 -21.56 8.84 23.61
N LEU A 366 -22.05 7.62 23.85
CA LEU A 366 -21.83 6.92 25.12
C LEU A 366 -20.51 6.15 25.06
N ILE A 367 -19.66 6.40 26.05
CA ILE A 367 -18.41 5.68 26.27
C ILE A 367 -18.49 4.83 27.54
N PRO A 368 -18.07 3.56 27.54
CA PRO A 368 -17.96 2.78 28.76
C PRO A 368 -16.85 3.35 29.65
N VAL A 369 -17.12 3.47 30.94
CA VAL A 369 -16.22 4.07 31.93
C VAL A 369 -15.89 3.05 33.03
N PRO A 370 -15.02 2.05 32.75
CA PRO A 370 -14.51 1.14 33.78
C PRO A 370 -13.48 1.86 34.66
N SER A 371 -13.04 1.19 35.74
CA SER A 371 -11.96 1.72 36.59
C SER A 371 -10.68 2.03 35.79
N MET A 372 -9.86 2.96 36.28
CA MET A 372 -8.61 3.33 35.60
C MET A 372 -7.68 2.13 35.43
N GLU A 373 -7.63 1.22 36.39
CA GLU A 373 -6.86 -0.03 36.33
C GLU A 373 -7.29 -0.91 35.13
N ILE A 374 -8.60 -1.04 34.90
CA ILE A 374 -9.14 -1.78 33.75
C ILE A 374 -8.77 -1.07 32.44
N GLN A 375 -8.90 0.27 32.38
CA GLN A 375 -8.51 1.04 31.21
C GLN A 375 -7.02 0.84 30.88
N GLU A 376 -6.13 0.92 31.85
CA GLU A 376 -4.68 0.70 31.71
C GLU A 376 -4.37 -0.72 31.22
N ARG A 377 -5.04 -1.72 31.77
CA ARG A 377 -4.89 -3.13 31.36
C ARG A 377 -5.29 -3.33 29.90
N ILE A 378 -6.42 -2.76 29.49
CA ILE A 378 -6.88 -2.81 28.09
C ILE A 378 -5.86 -2.13 27.17
N VAL A 379 -5.39 -0.94 27.52
CA VAL A 379 -4.39 -0.20 26.76
C VAL A 379 -3.10 -1.02 26.62
N SER A 380 -2.62 -1.64 27.70
CA SER A 380 -1.40 -2.47 27.65
C SER A 380 -1.52 -3.64 26.67
N ILE A 381 -2.70 -4.22 26.53
CA ILE A 381 -2.96 -5.30 25.56
C ILE A 381 -3.02 -4.73 24.14
N LEU A 382 -3.79 -3.67 23.93
CA LEU A 382 -4.00 -3.10 22.60
C LEU A 382 -2.75 -2.43 22.04
N ASP A 383 -1.92 -1.81 22.87
CA ASP A 383 -0.63 -1.23 22.44
C ASP A 383 0.29 -2.28 21.80
N LYS A 384 0.29 -3.52 22.30
CA LYS A 384 1.08 -4.61 21.71
C LYS A 384 0.58 -4.99 20.32
N PHE A 385 -0.74 -5.06 20.15
CA PHE A 385 -1.35 -5.32 18.82
C PHE A 385 -1.11 -4.15 17.87
N ASP A 386 -1.28 -2.91 18.34
CA ASP A 386 -1.08 -1.71 17.52
C ASP A 386 0.37 -1.61 17.02
N THR A 387 1.35 -1.83 17.91
CA THR A 387 2.77 -1.92 17.53
C THR A 387 3.01 -3.00 16.49
N LEU A 388 2.49 -4.21 16.71
CA LEU A 388 2.69 -5.34 15.80
C LEU A 388 2.09 -5.08 14.40
N THR A 389 0.94 -4.42 14.31
CA THR A 389 0.13 -4.34 13.08
C THR A 389 0.20 -3.01 12.35
N ASN A 390 0.52 -1.91 13.04
CA ASN A 390 0.42 -0.56 12.49
C ASN A 390 1.73 0.26 12.60
N SER A 391 2.68 -0.15 13.43
CA SER A 391 3.94 0.58 13.56
C SER A 391 4.78 0.48 12.27
N ILE A 392 5.29 1.64 11.81
CA ILE A 392 6.21 1.75 10.67
C ILE A 392 7.69 1.67 11.08
N THR A 393 7.97 1.69 12.39
CA THR A 393 9.32 1.62 12.95
C THR A 393 9.67 0.24 13.47
N GLU A 394 8.66 -0.54 13.83
CA GLU A 394 8.79 -1.90 14.36
C GLU A 394 7.52 -2.71 14.03
N GLY A 395 7.52 -4.01 14.28
CA GLY A 395 6.40 -4.88 13.95
C GLY A 395 6.36 -5.35 12.50
N LEU A 396 5.23 -5.96 12.09
CA LEU A 396 5.10 -6.61 10.78
C LEU A 396 5.22 -5.64 9.58
N PRO A 397 4.64 -4.41 9.61
CA PRO A 397 4.80 -3.49 8.48
C PRO A 397 6.27 -3.14 8.22
N ARG A 398 7.06 -2.93 9.28
CA ARG A 398 8.49 -2.65 9.15
C ARG A 398 9.28 -3.85 8.64
N GLU A 399 8.96 -5.04 9.12
CA GLU A 399 9.60 -6.28 8.67
C GLU A 399 9.33 -6.53 7.17
N ILE A 400 8.10 -6.34 6.72
CA ILE A 400 7.72 -6.45 5.30
C ILE A 400 8.52 -5.46 4.44
N GLU A 401 8.62 -4.19 4.88
CA GLU A 401 9.42 -3.17 4.17
C GLU A 401 10.89 -3.58 4.07
N LEU A 402 11.49 -4.08 5.15
CA LEU A 402 12.88 -4.51 5.16
C LEU A 402 13.11 -5.72 4.23
N ARG A 403 12.18 -6.69 4.22
CA ARG A 403 12.28 -7.86 3.31
C ARG A 403 12.12 -7.44 1.85
N GLN A 404 11.25 -6.48 1.58
CA GLN A 404 11.10 -5.92 0.23
C GLN A 404 12.40 -5.24 -0.23
N LYS A 405 13.04 -4.43 0.60
CA LYS A 405 14.35 -3.81 0.30
C LYS A 405 15.46 -4.85 0.11
N GLN A 406 15.47 -5.93 0.91
CA GLN A 406 16.40 -7.03 0.71
C GLN A 406 16.19 -7.73 -0.62
N TYR A 407 14.93 -8.01 -0.99
CA TYR A 407 14.61 -8.59 -2.29
C TYR A 407 15.12 -7.70 -3.43
N GLU A 408 14.84 -6.40 -3.40
CA GLU A 408 15.29 -5.44 -4.42
C GLU A 408 16.81 -5.42 -4.53
N TYR A 409 17.51 -5.34 -3.41
CA TYR A 409 18.98 -5.35 -3.38
C TYR A 409 19.56 -6.64 -3.98
N TYR A 410 19.11 -7.82 -3.54
CA TYR A 410 19.64 -9.08 -4.04
C TYR A 410 19.21 -9.36 -5.48
N ARG A 411 18.01 -8.94 -5.89
CA ARG A 411 17.58 -9.01 -7.28
C ARG A 411 18.54 -8.23 -8.19
N ASP A 412 18.81 -6.98 -7.87
CA ASP A 412 19.64 -6.13 -8.70
C ASP A 412 21.12 -6.59 -8.67
N LEU A 413 21.58 -7.15 -7.54
CA LEU A 413 22.88 -7.79 -7.46
C LEU A 413 22.97 -9.05 -8.36
N LEU A 414 21.98 -9.93 -8.34
CA LEU A 414 21.92 -11.14 -9.15
C LEU A 414 21.76 -10.85 -10.65
N PHE A 415 21.26 -9.66 -11.01
CA PHE A 415 21.16 -9.20 -12.39
C PHE A 415 22.28 -8.23 -12.80
N SER A 416 23.30 -8.03 -11.98
CA SER A 416 24.48 -7.20 -12.31
C SER A 416 25.47 -7.94 -13.24
N PHE A 417 24.94 -8.54 -14.29
CA PHE A 417 25.76 -9.24 -15.29
C PHE A 417 26.70 -8.29 -16.04
N PRO A 418 27.90 -8.76 -16.46
CA PRO A 418 28.76 -7.98 -17.31
C PRO A 418 28.04 -7.52 -18.57
N LYS A 419 28.13 -6.23 -18.87
CA LYS A 419 27.61 -5.69 -20.14
C LYS A 419 28.68 -5.86 -21.21
N PRO A 420 28.29 -6.11 -22.48
CA PRO A 420 29.22 -6.04 -23.59
C PRO A 420 29.90 -4.67 -23.62
N GLU A 421 31.21 -4.62 -23.79
CA GLU A 421 31.92 -3.36 -24.03
C GLU A 421 31.26 -2.68 -25.24
N THR A 422 30.78 -1.46 -25.06
CA THR A 422 30.35 -0.63 -26.18
C THR A 422 31.63 -0.27 -26.96
N VAL A 423 31.86 -0.94 -28.07
CA VAL A 423 32.87 -0.52 -29.03
C VAL A 423 32.42 0.87 -29.50
N SER A 424 33.08 1.89 -28.98
CA SER A 424 32.94 3.26 -29.49
C SER A 424 33.56 3.28 -30.89
N ASN A 425 32.70 3.32 -31.90
CA ASN A 425 33.11 3.69 -33.25
C ASN A 425 33.06 5.21 -33.40
#